data_c2055eb44ef0b8cdc6e054e1555d30b0
#
_entry.id   c2055eb44ef0b8cdc6e054e1555d30b0
#
_cell.length_a   1.000
_cell.length_b   1.000
_cell.length_c   1.000
_cell.angle_alpha   90.00
_cell.angle_beta   90.00
_cell.angle_gamma   90.00
#
_symmetry.space_group_name_H-M   'P 1'
#
loop_
_entity.id
_entity.type
_entity.pdbx_description
1 polymer ?
#
loop_
_entity_poly.entity_id
_entity_poly.type
_entity_poly.pdbx_seq_one_letter_code
_entity_poly.pdbx_strand_id
1 'polypeptide(L)'
;GLLVGKTLDPASPDYTWEDAGPVVWSDGVEDCNAIDPGVFRDPTDGSLWLTYGSYFGYIRLVQLDPRTGKRLHPDRKPVDVAINSEASIMIFRAGWYYLLVTHGSCCAGASSSYNIRMGRARKVTGPFVDNMGIDMLQGGGKLFVASSGRNIGPGHFGLLELGSGVEKFFLD
;
A
#
# COMPACT_ATOMS: atom_id res chain seq x y z
N GLY A 1 13.11 -1.94 -5.16
CA GLY A 1 13.52 -2.31 -6.51
C GLY A 1 12.40 -2.96 -7.31
N LEU A 2 12.66 -3.24 -8.58
CA LEU A 2 11.77 -3.97 -9.47
C LEU A 2 12.47 -5.25 -9.93
N LEU A 3 11.85 -6.39 -9.64
CA LEU A 3 12.24 -7.68 -10.20
C LEU A 3 11.23 -8.06 -11.30
N VAL A 4 11.73 -8.56 -12.44
CA VAL A 4 10.92 -8.97 -13.57
C VAL A 4 11.13 -10.46 -13.83
N GLY A 5 10.06 -11.21 -13.89
CA GLY A 5 10.06 -12.64 -14.18
C GLY A 5 9.00 -12.99 -15.22
N LYS A 6 9.19 -14.08 -15.94
CA LYS A 6 8.23 -14.56 -16.93
C LYS A 6 7.09 -15.36 -16.32
N THR A 7 7.32 -15.98 -15.17
CA THR A 7 6.36 -16.83 -14.48
C THR A 7 6.61 -16.81 -12.97
N LEU A 8 5.55 -17.10 -12.20
CA LEU A 8 5.61 -17.33 -10.75
C LEU A 8 5.70 -18.82 -10.39
N ASP A 9 5.63 -19.72 -11.37
CA ASP A 9 5.74 -21.16 -11.14
C ASP A 9 7.22 -21.56 -10.95
N PRO A 10 7.65 -21.96 -9.74
CA PRO A 10 9.03 -22.35 -9.47
C PRO A 10 9.46 -23.65 -10.17
N ALA A 11 8.52 -24.45 -10.68
CA ALA A 11 8.82 -25.65 -11.45
C ALA A 11 9.04 -25.38 -12.94
N SER A 12 8.73 -24.18 -13.41
CA SER A 12 8.92 -23.78 -14.79
C SER A 12 10.40 -23.54 -15.13
N PRO A 13 10.91 -23.99 -16.31
CA PRO A 13 12.26 -23.64 -16.76
C PRO A 13 12.44 -22.14 -17.00
N ASP A 14 11.36 -21.39 -17.14
CA ASP A 14 11.35 -19.93 -17.28
C ASP A 14 11.28 -19.17 -15.94
N TYR A 15 11.38 -19.88 -14.80
CA TYR A 15 11.42 -19.27 -13.48
C TYR A 15 12.78 -18.62 -13.23
N THR A 16 12.91 -17.41 -13.77
CA THR A 16 14.10 -16.57 -13.64
C THR A 16 13.68 -15.14 -13.33
N TRP A 17 14.52 -14.41 -12.61
CA TRP A 17 14.28 -13.05 -12.21
C TRP A 17 15.41 -12.15 -12.68
N GLU A 18 15.03 -11.03 -13.27
CA GLU A 18 15.93 -9.94 -13.66
C GLU A 18 15.72 -8.77 -12.70
N ASP A 19 16.82 -8.27 -12.13
CA ASP A 19 16.78 -7.03 -11.35
C ASP A 19 16.80 -5.83 -12.30
N ALA A 20 15.63 -5.24 -12.49
CA ALA A 20 15.47 -4.02 -13.29
C ALA A 20 15.81 -2.74 -12.51
N GLY A 21 16.34 -2.85 -11.29
CA GLY A 21 16.84 -1.74 -10.49
C GLY A 21 15.76 -0.94 -9.74
N PRO A 22 16.11 0.21 -9.15
CA PRO A 22 15.24 0.96 -8.25
C PRO A 22 14.01 1.56 -8.97
N VAL A 23 12.90 1.63 -8.24
CA VAL A 23 11.68 2.38 -8.61
C VAL A 23 11.55 3.62 -7.72
N VAL A 24 11.68 3.43 -6.43
CA VAL A 24 11.78 4.45 -5.39
C VAL A 24 12.90 4.10 -4.44
N TRP A 25 13.47 5.07 -3.76
CA TRP A 25 14.53 4.89 -2.77
C TRP A 25 14.46 5.99 -1.72
N SER A 26 15.05 5.76 -0.58
CA SER A 26 15.27 6.73 0.50
C SER A 26 16.70 6.59 1.00
N ASP A 27 17.30 7.69 1.42
CA ASP A 27 18.68 7.79 1.89
C ASP A 27 18.79 7.91 3.42
N GLY A 28 17.67 7.86 4.13
CA GLY A 28 17.59 8.01 5.57
C GLY A 28 17.53 9.47 6.05
N VAL A 29 17.56 10.42 5.12
CA VAL A 29 17.36 11.86 5.40
C VAL A 29 15.91 12.28 5.10
N GLU A 30 15.27 11.55 4.21
CA GLU A 30 13.88 11.81 3.83
C GLU A 30 12.90 11.44 4.94
N ASP A 31 11.77 12.12 4.93
CA ASP A 31 10.61 11.87 5.81
C ASP A 31 9.73 10.71 5.30
N CYS A 32 10.32 9.75 4.64
CA CYS A 32 9.69 8.55 4.11
C CYS A 32 10.69 7.40 4.06
N ASN A 33 10.29 6.24 4.58
CA ASN A 33 11.04 5.01 4.44
C ASN A 33 10.54 4.26 3.18
N ALA A 34 11.40 4.05 2.16
CA ALA A 34 10.99 3.49 0.87
C ALA A 34 10.88 1.96 0.91
N ILE A 35 9.97 1.44 1.73
CA ILE A 35 9.60 0.03 1.86
C ILE A 35 8.07 -0.15 1.74
N ASP A 36 7.59 -1.37 1.89
CA ASP A 36 6.17 -1.75 1.91
C ASP A 36 5.41 -1.32 0.64
N PRO A 37 5.80 -1.81 -0.54
CA PRO A 37 5.16 -1.41 -1.79
C PRO A 37 3.75 -1.99 -1.93
N GLY A 38 2.75 -1.14 -2.22
CA GLY A 38 1.41 -1.52 -2.62
C GLY A 38 1.11 -1.07 -4.04
N VAL A 39 0.89 -2.00 -4.97
CA VAL A 39 0.58 -1.66 -6.36
C VAL A 39 -0.91 -1.67 -6.61
N PHE A 40 -1.41 -0.64 -7.28
CA PHE A 40 -2.81 -0.46 -7.62
C PHE A 40 -2.96 -0.11 -9.11
N ARG A 41 -3.77 -0.88 -9.82
CA ARG A 41 -4.22 -0.50 -11.17
C ARG A 41 -5.59 0.16 -11.06
N ASP A 42 -5.65 1.42 -11.48
CA ASP A 42 -6.90 2.19 -11.47
C ASP A 42 -7.87 1.63 -12.52
N PRO A 43 -9.05 1.12 -12.12
CA PRO A 43 -10.01 0.57 -13.06
C PRO A 43 -10.73 1.64 -13.88
N THR A 44 -10.59 2.92 -13.55
CA THR A 44 -11.26 4.02 -14.24
C THR A 44 -10.53 4.45 -15.52
N ASP A 45 -9.20 4.36 -15.53
CA ASP A 45 -8.37 4.82 -16.67
C ASP A 45 -7.21 3.87 -17.01
N GLY A 46 -7.03 2.78 -16.24
CA GLY A 46 -5.96 1.80 -16.42
C GLY A 46 -4.59 2.25 -15.94
N SER A 47 -4.47 3.41 -15.34
CA SER A 47 -3.20 3.91 -14.79
C SER A 47 -2.68 3.01 -13.66
N LEU A 48 -1.35 2.93 -13.55
CA LEU A 48 -0.69 2.11 -12.55
C LEU A 48 -0.07 3.00 -11.48
N TRP A 49 -0.32 2.69 -10.22
CA TRP A 49 0.10 3.45 -9.08
C TRP A 49 0.85 2.58 -8.07
N LEU A 50 1.79 3.18 -7.36
CA LEU A 50 2.54 2.57 -6.28
C LEU A 50 2.38 3.43 -5.03
N THR A 51 1.81 2.84 -3.97
CA THR A 51 1.96 3.37 -2.61
C THR A 51 3.18 2.73 -1.98
N TYR A 52 3.90 3.48 -1.15
CA TYR A 52 5.05 3.00 -0.39
C TYR A 52 5.29 3.89 0.82
N GLY A 53 5.99 3.38 1.81
CA GLY A 53 6.34 4.13 3.01
C GLY A 53 6.07 3.32 4.27
N SER A 54 6.78 3.68 5.33
CA SER A 54 6.67 3.08 6.64
C SER A 54 7.03 4.11 7.72
N TYR A 55 7.05 3.70 8.97
CA TYR A 55 7.44 4.54 10.10
C TYR A 55 8.88 5.07 9.94
N PHE A 56 9.19 6.29 10.32
CA PHE A 56 8.31 7.31 10.89
C PHE A 56 8.13 8.45 9.89
N GLY A 57 7.20 8.38 8.99
CA GLY A 57 7.03 9.37 7.96
C GLY A 57 5.75 9.16 7.17
N TYR A 58 5.81 9.56 5.94
CA TYR A 58 4.67 9.54 5.04
C TYR A 58 4.52 8.22 4.30
N ILE A 59 3.26 7.85 4.05
CA ILE A 59 2.93 6.97 2.93
C ILE A 59 2.84 7.85 1.69
N ARG A 60 3.58 7.47 0.65
CA ARG A 60 3.70 8.19 -0.61
C ARG A 60 3.08 7.43 -1.76
N LEU A 61 2.62 8.18 -2.74
CA LEU A 61 2.01 7.69 -3.97
C LEU A 61 2.78 8.24 -5.18
N VAL A 62 3.13 7.34 -6.11
CA VAL A 62 3.70 7.69 -7.41
C VAL A 62 2.99 6.93 -8.51
N GLN A 63 2.91 7.54 -9.70
CA GLN A 63 2.41 6.87 -10.90
C GLN A 63 3.54 6.11 -11.59
N LEU A 64 3.25 4.90 -12.03
CA LEU A 64 4.17 4.04 -12.76
C LEU A 64 3.81 3.99 -14.25
N ASP A 65 4.81 3.85 -15.10
CA ASP A 65 4.62 3.45 -16.50
C ASP A 65 4.28 1.94 -16.51
N PRO A 66 3.10 1.54 -16.98
CA PRO A 66 2.68 0.13 -16.95
C PRO A 66 3.50 -0.78 -17.86
N ARG A 67 4.31 -0.23 -18.77
CA ARG A 67 5.19 -0.98 -19.66
C ARG A 67 6.53 -1.30 -19.02
N THR A 68 7.02 -0.42 -18.16
CA THR A 68 8.36 -0.52 -17.59
C THR A 68 8.35 -0.80 -16.09
N GLY A 69 7.23 -0.56 -15.40
CA GLY A 69 7.13 -0.64 -13.94
C GLY A 69 7.90 0.46 -13.20
N LYS A 70 8.48 1.42 -13.92
CA LYS A 70 9.22 2.55 -13.35
C LYS A 70 8.31 3.75 -13.13
N ARG A 71 8.77 4.73 -12.36
CA ARG A 71 8.05 5.98 -12.18
C ARG A 71 7.79 6.65 -13.55
N LEU A 72 6.52 6.97 -13.81
CA LEU A 72 6.11 7.67 -15.05
C LEU A 72 6.68 9.09 -15.09
N HIS A 73 6.79 9.73 -13.93
CA HIS A 73 7.29 11.10 -13.77
C HIS A 73 8.40 11.14 -12.72
N PRO A 74 9.65 10.74 -13.06
CA PRO A 74 10.73 10.64 -12.07
C PRO A 74 11.06 11.98 -11.40
N ASP A 75 10.91 13.09 -12.12
CA ASP A 75 11.23 14.44 -11.62
C ASP A 75 10.11 15.08 -10.77
N ARG A 76 8.93 14.48 -10.74
CA ARG A 76 7.84 14.97 -9.88
C ARG A 76 8.00 14.45 -8.47
N LYS A 77 7.73 15.30 -7.50
CA LYS A 77 7.64 14.86 -6.09
C LYS A 77 6.52 13.81 -5.94
N PRO A 78 6.73 12.76 -5.15
CA PRO A 78 5.65 11.87 -4.72
C PRO A 78 4.54 12.65 -4.02
N VAL A 79 3.34 12.10 -4.04
CA VAL A 79 2.19 12.64 -3.30
C VAL A 79 2.14 11.99 -1.93
N ASP A 80 2.16 12.78 -0.87
CA ASP A 80 1.94 12.28 0.49
C ASP A 80 0.44 11.99 0.67
N VAL A 81 0.07 10.81 1.17
CA VAL A 81 -1.32 10.36 1.27
C VAL A 81 -1.75 9.90 2.66
N ALA A 82 -0.80 9.56 3.52
CA ALA A 82 -1.02 9.27 4.94
C ALA A 82 0.26 9.50 5.74
N ILE A 83 0.17 9.53 7.07
CA ILE A 83 1.31 9.71 7.97
C ILE A 83 1.25 8.70 9.13
N ASN A 84 2.42 8.36 9.69
CA ASN A 84 2.56 7.50 10.87
C ASN A 84 1.85 6.14 10.72
N SER A 85 2.09 5.49 9.60
CA SER A 85 1.56 4.18 9.25
C SER A 85 2.49 3.48 8.28
N GLU A 86 2.17 2.23 7.93
CA GLU A 86 2.95 1.42 7.01
C GLU A 86 2.08 0.43 6.23
N ALA A 87 2.68 -0.40 5.36
CA ALA A 87 2.06 -1.49 4.64
C ALA A 87 0.72 -1.09 4.01
N SER A 88 0.76 -0.09 3.14
CA SER A 88 -0.43 0.49 2.51
C SER A 88 -0.88 -0.28 1.28
N ILE A 89 -2.17 -0.42 1.11
CA ILE A 89 -2.78 -0.81 -0.17
C ILE A 89 -3.91 0.16 -0.55
N MET A 90 -4.19 0.23 -1.84
CA MET A 90 -5.30 1.01 -2.39
C MET A 90 -6.28 0.09 -3.10
N ILE A 91 -7.57 0.35 -2.92
CA ILE A 91 -8.65 -0.32 -3.65
C ILE A 91 -9.65 0.73 -4.16
N PHE A 92 -10.39 0.35 -5.23
CA PHE A 92 -11.48 1.19 -5.76
C PHE A 92 -12.80 0.43 -5.68
N ARG A 93 -13.81 1.04 -5.04
CA ARG A 93 -15.15 0.46 -4.90
C ARG A 93 -16.21 1.56 -4.93
N ALA A 94 -17.27 1.32 -5.69
CA ALA A 94 -18.44 2.20 -5.75
C ALA A 94 -18.11 3.69 -5.96
N GLY A 95 -17.11 3.97 -6.84
CA GLY A 95 -16.72 5.34 -7.17
C GLY A 95 -15.85 6.04 -6.12
N TRP A 96 -15.24 5.27 -5.21
CA TRP A 96 -14.30 5.76 -4.21
C TRP A 96 -12.99 4.99 -4.22
N TYR A 97 -11.90 5.70 -4.04
CA TYR A 97 -10.60 5.14 -3.69
C TYR A 97 -10.52 5.00 -2.17
N TYR A 98 -10.14 3.83 -1.70
CA TYR A 98 -9.90 3.56 -0.29
C TYR A 98 -8.42 3.28 -0.11
N LEU A 99 -7.79 4.03 0.79
CA LEU A 99 -6.43 3.77 1.25
C LEU A 99 -6.52 3.05 2.59
N LEU A 100 -5.99 1.84 2.64
CA LEU A 100 -5.86 1.06 3.86
C LEU A 100 -4.39 1.06 4.26
N VAL A 101 -4.13 1.25 5.55
CA VAL A 101 -2.79 1.32 6.12
C VAL A 101 -2.72 0.55 7.42
N THR A 102 -1.56 0.02 7.75
CA THR A 102 -1.30 -0.56 9.06
C THR A 102 -0.81 0.52 10.02
N HIS A 103 -1.38 0.55 11.21
CA HIS A 103 -1.06 1.50 12.27
C HIS A 103 -0.75 0.75 13.57
N GLY A 104 0.05 1.34 14.45
CA GLY A 104 0.47 0.75 15.73
C GLY A 104 1.85 0.11 15.66
N SER A 105 2.14 -0.79 16.58
CA SER A 105 3.46 -1.40 16.73
C SER A 105 3.42 -2.89 16.40
N CYS A 106 4.32 -3.33 15.51
CA CYS A 106 4.55 -4.74 15.20
C CYS A 106 5.40 -5.46 16.25
N CYS A 107 5.64 -6.74 16.01
CA CYS A 107 6.80 -7.47 16.49
C CYS A 107 6.86 -7.66 18.01
N ALA A 108 5.73 -7.49 18.70
CA ALA A 108 5.59 -7.60 20.14
C ALA A 108 4.74 -8.82 20.58
N GLY A 109 4.52 -9.79 19.69
CA GLY A 109 3.70 -10.97 19.97
C GLY A 109 2.32 -10.58 20.50
N ALA A 110 1.93 -11.13 21.66
CA ALA A 110 0.64 -10.84 22.27
C ALA A 110 0.45 -9.35 22.71
N SER A 111 1.52 -8.57 22.72
CA SER A 111 1.49 -7.13 23.05
C SER A 111 1.47 -6.25 21.80
N SER A 112 1.40 -6.81 20.60
CA SER A 112 1.29 -6.04 19.37
C SER A 112 0.03 -5.18 19.38
N SER A 113 0.17 -3.93 19.00
CA SER A 113 -0.94 -2.99 18.87
C SER A 113 -1.35 -2.74 17.41
N TYR A 114 -0.85 -3.55 16.49
CA TYR A 114 -1.18 -3.43 15.08
C TYR A 114 -2.68 -3.43 14.84
N ASN A 115 -3.09 -2.61 13.93
CA ASN A 115 -4.47 -2.50 13.48
C ASN A 115 -4.48 -1.91 12.06
N ILE A 116 -5.53 -2.17 11.31
CA ILE A 116 -5.71 -1.61 9.97
C ILE A 116 -6.68 -0.45 10.04
N ARG A 117 -6.28 0.68 9.47
CA ARG A 117 -7.08 1.89 9.34
C ARG A 117 -7.37 2.19 7.88
N MET A 118 -8.45 2.93 7.64
CA MET A 118 -8.93 3.22 6.30
C MET A 118 -9.40 4.67 6.18
N GLY A 119 -8.98 5.32 5.09
CA GLY A 119 -9.57 6.56 4.58
C GLY A 119 -10.06 6.39 3.15
N ARG A 120 -10.90 7.31 2.67
CA ARG A 120 -11.40 7.30 1.29
C ARG A 120 -11.30 8.65 0.62
N ALA A 121 -11.21 8.63 -0.71
CA ALA A 121 -11.12 9.82 -1.55
C ALA A 121 -11.91 9.67 -2.85
N ARG A 122 -12.22 10.79 -3.51
CA ARG A 122 -12.80 10.80 -4.88
C ARG A 122 -11.75 10.78 -5.97
N LYS A 123 -10.50 11.07 -5.63
CA LYS A 123 -9.36 11.05 -6.55
C LYS A 123 -8.32 10.06 -6.02
N VAL A 124 -7.62 9.39 -6.92
CA VAL A 124 -6.54 8.45 -6.58
C VAL A 124 -5.44 9.10 -5.74
N THR A 125 -5.22 10.41 -5.90
CA THR A 125 -4.23 11.20 -5.16
C THR A 125 -4.75 11.76 -3.83
N GLY A 126 -5.96 11.41 -3.39
CA GLY A 126 -6.55 11.93 -2.16
C GLY A 126 -7.27 13.29 -2.33
N PRO A 127 -7.47 14.06 -1.24
CA PRO A 127 -7.16 13.68 0.15
C PRO A 127 -7.99 12.47 0.62
N PHE A 128 -7.35 11.59 1.39
CA PHE A 128 -8.02 10.43 2.00
C PHE A 128 -8.51 10.82 3.39
N VAL A 129 -9.82 10.79 3.58
CA VAL A 129 -10.46 11.16 4.85
C VAL A 129 -11.19 9.97 5.46
N ASP A 130 -11.25 9.92 6.78
CA ASP A 130 -12.02 8.94 7.52
C ASP A 130 -13.52 9.31 7.58
N ASN A 131 -14.30 8.54 8.35
CA ASN A 131 -15.73 8.77 8.50
C ASN A 131 -16.09 10.02 9.33
N MET A 132 -15.13 10.64 9.98
CA MET A 132 -15.26 11.91 10.70
C MET A 132 -14.79 13.10 9.85
N GLY A 133 -14.27 12.84 8.63
CA GLY A 133 -13.72 13.85 7.75
C GLY A 133 -12.28 14.24 8.07
N ILE A 134 -11.60 13.51 8.94
CA ILE A 134 -10.20 13.79 9.31
C ILE A 134 -9.27 13.18 8.25
N ASP A 135 -8.37 14.01 7.70
CA ASP A 135 -7.38 13.59 6.71
C ASP A 135 -6.35 12.61 7.32
N MET A 136 -6.00 11.58 6.57
CA MET A 136 -4.97 10.61 6.99
C MET A 136 -3.59 11.25 7.12
N LEU A 137 -3.33 12.39 6.47
CA LEU A 137 -2.14 13.22 6.70
C LEU A 137 -2.17 13.97 8.05
N GLN A 138 -3.33 14.01 8.70
CA GLN A 138 -3.53 14.62 10.03
C GLN A 138 -3.81 13.56 11.10
N GLY A 139 -3.43 12.30 10.84
CA GLY A 139 -3.66 11.20 11.76
C GLY A 139 -5.07 10.62 11.73
N GLY A 140 -5.89 10.97 10.74
CA GLY A 140 -7.17 10.33 10.46
C GLY A 140 -7.02 8.87 10.07
N GLY A 141 -8.15 8.21 9.91
CA GLY A 141 -8.23 6.80 9.52
C GLY A 141 -9.18 6.03 10.43
N LYS A 142 -10.32 5.60 9.85
CA LYS A 142 -11.26 4.75 10.57
C LYS A 142 -10.65 3.38 10.84
N LEU A 143 -10.74 2.91 12.07
CA LEU A 143 -10.39 1.53 12.42
C LEU A 143 -11.22 0.56 11.57
N PHE A 144 -10.54 -0.31 10.82
CA PHE A 144 -11.14 -1.30 9.93
C PHE A 144 -11.00 -2.70 10.52
N VAL A 145 -9.79 -3.10 10.92
CA VAL A 145 -9.51 -4.38 11.59
C VAL A 145 -8.63 -4.13 12.80
N ALA A 146 -8.93 -4.79 13.90
CA ALA A 146 -8.14 -4.76 15.14
C ALA A 146 -8.08 -6.14 15.75
N SER A 147 -7.25 -6.27 16.80
CA SER A 147 -7.15 -7.52 17.58
C SER A 147 -8.53 -7.98 18.06
N SER A 148 -8.80 -9.28 17.91
CA SER A 148 -10.02 -9.90 18.35
C SER A 148 -9.78 -11.36 18.72
N GLY A 149 -10.11 -11.75 19.95
CA GLY A 149 -9.91 -13.11 20.42
C GLY A 149 -8.44 -13.53 20.38
N ARG A 150 -8.13 -14.55 19.57
CA ARG A 150 -6.77 -15.07 19.39
C ARG A 150 -5.96 -14.33 18.32
N ASN A 151 -6.61 -13.53 17.49
CA ASN A 151 -5.93 -12.76 16.45
C ASN A 151 -5.46 -11.44 17.06
N ILE A 152 -4.16 -11.34 17.27
CA ILE A 152 -3.52 -10.18 17.91
C ILE A 152 -2.69 -9.42 16.88
N GLY A 153 -2.89 -8.11 16.83
CA GLY A 153 -2.08 -7.20 16.03
C GLY A 153 -2.19 -7.40 14.52
N PRO A 154 -3.41 -7.50 13.93
CA PRO A 154 -3.53 -7.69 12.49
C PRO A 154 -2.97 -6.49 11.73
N GLY A 155 -2.12 -6.77 10.76
CA GLY A 155 -1.48 -5.73 9.93
C GLY A 155 -0.84 -6.31 8.69
N HIS A 156 -0.03 -5.53 8.00
CA HIS A 156 0.74 -5.85 6.80
C HIS A 156 -0.01 -6.81 5.86
N PHE A 157 -1.17 -6.37 5.43
CA PHE A 157 -2.18 -7.21 4.81
C PHE A 157 -2.09 -7.20 3.28
N GLY A 158 -2.66 -8.23 2.67
CA GLY A 158 -2.88 -8.33 1.24
C GLY A 158 -4.34 -8.58 0.90
N LEU A 159 -4.75 -8.18 -0.29
CA LEU A 159 -6.07 -8.49 -0.84
C LEU A 159 -5.89 -9.37 -2.08
N LEU A 160 -6.56 -10.51 -2.11
CA LEU A 160 -6.64 -11.39 -3.26
C LEU A 160 -8.08 -11.46 -3.76
N GLU A 161 -8.26 -11.11 -5.03
CA GLU A 161 -9.51 -11.28 -5.75
C GLU A 161 -9.54 -12.66 -6.42
N LEU A 162 -10.51 -13.49 -6.03
CA LEU A 162 -10.64 -14.87 -6.50
C LEU A 162 -11.61 -15.01 -7.68
N GLY A 163 -12.14 -13.90 -8.19
CA GLY A 163 -13.22 -13.89 -9.18
C GLY A 163 -14.60 -14.07 -8.54
N SER A 164 -15.66 -13.93 -9.34
CA SER A 164 -17.06 -14.05 -8.89
C SER A 164 -17.44 -13.16 -7.69
N GLY A 165 -16.72 -12.05 -7.48
CA GLY A 165 -16.94 -11.12 -6.36
C GLY A 165 -16.44 -11.64 -5.00
N VAL A 166 -15.63 -12.69 -5.00
CA VAL A 166 -14.99 -13.21 -3.77
C VAL A 166 -13.61 -12.59 -3.61
N GLU A 167 -13.43 -11.92 -2.47
CA GLU A 167 -12.17 -11.31 -2.08
C GLU A 167 -11.70 -11.91 -0.74
N LYS A 168 -10.41 -12.13 -0.60
CA LYS A 168 -9.79 -12.59 0.64
C LYS A 168 -8.77 -11.57 1.12
N PHE A 169 -8.89 -11.19 2.38
CA PHE A 169 -7.84 -10.51 3.11
C PHE A 169 -6.89 -11.53 3.74
N PHE A 170 -5.60 -11.28 3.55
CA PHE A 170 -4.54 -11.97 4.28
C PHE A 170 -3.98 -10.97 5.28
N LEU A 171 -3.82 -11.41 6.51
CA LEU A 171 -3.31 -10.60 7.63
C LEU A 171 -2.07 -11.32 8.18
N ASP A 172 -1.04 -10.56 8.50
CA ASP A 172 0.10 -11.02 9.27
C ASP A 172 -0.14 -10.78 10.76
#